data_0eff01c98672f5b01c9ad10dc5dab944
#
_entry.id   0eff01c98672f5b01c9ad10dc5dab944
#
_cell.length_a   1.000
_cell.length_b   1.000
_cell.length_c   1.000
_cell.angle_alpha   90.00
_cell.angle_beta   90.00
_cell.angle_gamma   90.00
#
_symmetry.space_group_name_H-M   'P 1'
#
loop_
_entity.id
_entity.type
_entity.pdbx_description
1 polymer ?
#
loop_
_entity_poly.entity_id
_entity_poly.type
_entity_poly.pdbx_seq_one_letter_code
_entity_poly.pdbx_strand_id
1 'polypeptide(L)'
;MDNNKIFEKTKMKIAISNVKEEDIVMDKRKLNIGKGIGIAACITLSMTGVVFATTQIINKFGANSSDGIQTAIENGYYSDINTEYKEANGISTSIESFLIDNDNFDINFNIKFDDSYSLQDMLANDGKIDIMDLKVVNEKNEKVFATRELETEEMTSLYKTEQEARDNYTSYNGSYSETTQKINDNEIKYYSTATGNPVEFPTSQKLKVTFNKIRNSYWEKGKEKYRVYEGEWSYEIDVSSKMAKSNIVQYKLVSISDERYTFDSARVSNTAFKIYLSNCNGIAHNENECVETSDGRKFYPAGRSDGDGMISVKEDGIVRYYNTFNLTNYDATDNLKVHLFKENGDEVIVELVKEK
;
A
#
# COMPACT_ATOMS: atom_id res chain seq x y z
N MET A 1 -21.01 -5.88 -1.68
CA MET A 1 -20.58 -5.03 -2.79
C MET A 1 -21.06 -5.65 -4.09
N ASP A 2 -21.73 -4.88 -4.95
CA ASP A 2 -22.32 -5.44 -6.18
C ASP A 2 -21.20 -5.79 -7.16
N ASN A 3 -20.96 -7.08 -7.39
CA ASN A 3 -19.95 -7.60 -8.31
C ASN A 3 -20.07 -6.99 -9.72
N ASN A 4 -21.26 -6.53 -10.11
CA ASN A 4 -21.48 -5.81 -11.36
C ASN A 4 -20.82 -4.43 -11.38
N LYS A 5 -20.77 -3.71 -10.26
CA LYS A 5 -20.10 -2.39 -10.19
C LYS A 5 -18.58 -2.51 -10.27
N ILE A 6 -18.01 -3.56 -9.69
CA ILE A 6 -16.57 -3.84 -9.82
C ILE A 6 -16.25 -4.26 -11.25
N PHE A 7 -17.07 -5.11 -11.84
CA PHE A 7 -16.89 -5.58 -13.21
C PHE A 7 -17.02 -4.45 -14.24
N GLU A 8 -17.98 -3.54 -14.05
CA GLU A 8 -18.13 -2.36 -14.92
C GLU A 8 -16.98 -1.34 -14.71
N LYS A 9 -16.52 -1.11 -13.47
CA LYS A 9 -15.30 -0.32 -13.20
C LYS A 9 -14.06 -0.93 -13.87
N THR A 10 -13.92 -2.24 -13.82
CA THR A 10 -12.81 -2.97 -14.44
C THR A 10 -12.89 -2.93 -15.97
N LYS A 11 -14.08 -3.13 -16.54
CA LYS A 11 -14.32 -2.95 -17.98
C LYS A 11 -14.03 -1.54 -18.47
N MET A 12 -14.44 -0.53 -17.70
CA MET A 12 -14.15 0.87 -18.01
C MET A 12 -12.65 1.16 -17.97
N LYS A 13 -11.91 0.61 -16.99
CA LYS A 13 -10.45 0.68 -16.92
C LYS A 13 -9.78 -0.01 -18.13
N ILE A 14 -10.25 -1.19 -18.53
CA ILE A 14 -9.72 -1.91 -19.69
C ILE A 14 -10.04 -1.20 -21.02
N ALA A 15 -11.23 -0.61 -21.15
CA ALA A 15 -11.61 0.16 -22.34
C ALA A 15 -10.74 1.41 -22.51
N ILE A 16 -10.38 2.07 -21.40
CA ILE A 16 -9.50 3.26 -21.42
C ILE A 16 -8.06 2.88 -21.80
N SER A 17 -7.57 1.71 -21.34
CA SER A 17 -6.21 1.25 -21.66
C SER A 17 -6.00 0.85 -23.12
N ASN A 18 -7.08 0.63 -23.89
CA ASN A 18 -7.04 0.23 -25.30
C ASN A 18 -7.23 1.40 -26.28
N VAL A 19 -7.36 2.65 -25.80
CA VAL A 19 -7.41 3.82 -26.68
C VAL A 19 -5.99 4.11 -27.18
N LYS A 20 -5.73 3.88 -28.47
CA LYS A 20 -4.46 4.23 -29.09
C LYS A 20 -4.37 5.75 -29.27
N GLU A 21 -3.16 6.29 -29.09
CA GLU A 21 -2.86 7.73 -29.30
C GLU A 21 -3.28 8.25 -30.70
N GLU A 22 -3.40 7.35 -31.67
CA GLU A 22 -3.77 7.66 -33.07
C GLU A 22 -5.24 8.03 -33.27
N ASP A 23 -6.12 7.71 -32.31
CA ASP A 23 -7.57 7.99 -32.39
C ASP A 23 -7.95 9.39 -31.93
N ILE A 24 -6.98 10.23 -31.50
CA ILE A 24 -7.20 11.62 -31.08
C ILE A 24 -6.74 12.59 -32.18
N VAL A 25 -7.29 12.46 -33.38
CA VAL A 25 -7.15 13.48 -34.41
C VAL A 25 -8.27 14.50 -34.24
N MET A 26 -7.98 15.60 -33.56
CA MET A 26 -8.90 16.75 -33.55
C MET A 26 -8.88 17.45 -34.93
N ASP A 27 -9.98 17.33 -35.64
CA ASP A 27 -10.20 18.08 -36.88
C ASP A 27 -10.24 19.59 -36.59
N LYS A 28 -9.18 20.28 -37.04
CA LYS A 28 -8.98 21.74 -36.83
C LYS A 28 -9.86 22.62 -37.71
N ARG A 29 -10.97 22.15 -38.25
CA ARG A 29 -11.84 22.95 -39.13
C ARG A 29 -13.05 23.50 -38.37
N LYS A 30 -12.98 24.82 -38.15
CA LYS A 30 -14.07 25.75 -37.81
C LYS A 30 -14.65 25.66 -36.41
N LEU A 31 -14.10 26.44 -35.51
CA LEU A 31 -14.76 26.84 -34.28
C LEU A 31 -14.81 28.36 -34.17
N ASN A 32 -15.95 28.91 -34.58
CA ASN A 32 -16.39 30.23 -34.18
C ASN A 32 -17.15 30.08 -32.87
N ILE A 33 -16.52 30.43 -31.73
CA ILE A 33 -17.04 30.03 -30.43
C ILE A 33 -17.21 31.25 -29.54
N GLY A 34 -18.47 31.50 -29.22
CA GLY A 34 -18.88 32.43 -28.16
C GLY A 34 -18.53 31.90 -26.75
N LYS A 35 -18.54 32.81 -25.80
CA LYS A 35 -18.04 32.69 -24.42
C LYS A 35 -18.48 31.47 -23.54
N GLY A 36 -19.17 30.50 -24.12
CA GLY A 36 -19.67 29.31 -23.36
C GLY A 36 -18.78 28.07 -23.35
N ILE A 37 -17.68 28.03 -24.13
CA ILE A 37 -16.87 26.80 -24.32
C ILE A 37 -15.61 26.76 -23.42
N GLY A 38 -15.24 27.86 -22.81
CA GLY A 38 -14.14 27.88 -21.86
C GLY A 38 -14.32 26.88 -20.72
N ILE A 39 -15.54 26.67 -20.25
CA ILE A 39 -15.85 25.77 -19.14
C ILE A 39 -15.80 24.27 -19.56
N ALA A 40 -16.29 23.96 -20.76
CA ALA A 40 -16.27 22.58 -21.25
C ALA A 40 -14.86 22.09 -21.61
N ALA A 41 -14.01 22.99 -22.14
CA ALA A 41 -12.61 22.67 -22.42
C ALA A 41 -11.77 22.46 -21.14
N CYS A 42 -12.05 23.22 -20.06
CA CYS A 42 -11.39 23.03 -18.78
C CYS A 42 -11.82 21.72 -18.10
N ILE A 43 -13.09 21.32 -18.23
CA ILE A 43 -13.59 20.05 -17.67
C ILE A 43 -13.01 18.84 -18.45
N THR A 44 -12.88 18.95 -19.76
CA THR A 44 -12.30 17.87 -20.59
C THR A 44 -10.79 17.73 -20.35
N LEU A 45 -10.07 18.85 -20.17
CA LEU A 45 -8.64 18.84 -19.84
C LEU A 45 -8.39 18.33 -18.40
N SER A 46 -9.28 18.63 -17.46
CA SER A 46 -9.15 18.10 -16.10
C SER A 46 -9.45 16.58 -16.04
N MET A 47 -10.46 16.11 -16.79
CA MET A 47 -10.74 14.67 -16.86
C MET A 47 -9.63 13.87 -17.57
N THR A 48 -9.07 14.39 -18.66
CA THR A 48 -7.95 13.74 -19.34
C THR A 48 -6.66 13.79 -18.49
N GLY A 49 -6.42 14.86 -17.77
CA GLY A 49 -5.29 14.97 -16.84
C GLY A 49 -5.39 13.99 -15.69
N VAL A 50 -6.56 13.82 -15.09
CA VAL A 50 -6.80 12.85 -14.00
C VAL A 50 -6.67 11.41 -14.50
N VAL A 51 -7.22 11.06 -15.65
CA VAL A 51 -7.10 9.72 -16.24
C VAL A 51 -5.63 9.39 -16.58
N PHE A 52 -4.89 10.34 -17.12
CA PHE A 52 -3.48 10.14 -17.45
C PHE A 52 -2.62 10.01 -16.18
N ALA A 53 -2.87 10.82 -15.16
CA ALA A 53 -2.22 10.72 -13.86
C ALA A 53 -2.51 9.37 -13.20
N THR A 54 -3.78 8.95 -13.15
CA THR A 54 -4.20 7.67 -12.54
C THR A 54 -3.56 6.47 -13.25
N THR A 55 -3.44 6.47 -14.57
CA THR A 55 -2.78 5.39 -15.32
C THR A 55 -1.28 5.35 -15.04
N GLN A 56 -0.60 6.50 -14.97
CA GLN A 56 0.82 6.56 -14.60
C GLN A 56 1.05 6.13 -13.14
N ILE A 57 0.16 6.46 -12.23
CA ILE A 57 0.22 6.10 -10.82
C ILE A 57 0.07 4.59 -10.64
N ILE A 58 -0.93 3.97 -11.29
CA ILE A 58 -1.12 2.51 -11.27
C ILE A 58 0.12 1.79 -11.82
N ASN A 59 0.76 2.36 -12.84
CA ASN A 59 1.99 1.79 -13.40
C ASN A 59 3.21 1.98 -12.50
N LYS A 60 3.21 2.98 -11.59
CA LYS A 60 4.34 3.25 -10.67
C LYS A 60 4.30 2.44 -9.37
N PHE A 61 3.11 2.24 -8.79
CA PHE A 61 2.95 1.65 -7.44
C PHE A 61 2.11 0.37 -7.44
N GLY A 62 1.77 -0.15 -8.62
CA GLY A 62 1.00 -1.38 -8.77
C GLY A 62 -0.50 -1.21 -8.50
N ALA A 63 -1.29 -2.12 -9.05
CA ALA A 63 -2.75 -2.11 -8.94
C ALA A 63 -3.27 -2.43 -7.53
N ASN A 64 -2.39 -2.77 -6.59
CA ASN A 64 -2.73 -3.25 -5.25
C ASN A 64 -2.56 -2.19 -4.15
N SER A 65 -2.10 -0.97 -4.48
CA SER A 65 -2.03 0.12 -3.50
C SER A 65 -3.43 0.51 -3.02
N SER A 66 -3.58 0.77 -1.72
CA SER A 66 -4.84 1.26 -1.15
C SER A 66 -5.23 2.62 -1.75
N ASP A 67 -6.53 2.96 -1.71
CA ASP A 67 -6.99 4.26 -2.22
C ASP A 67 -6.33 5.43 -1.47
N GLY A 68 -5.99 5.25 -0.18
CA GLY A 68 -5.28 6.26 0.60
C GLY A 68 -3.84 6.49 0.10
N ILE A 69 -3.12 5.43 -0.22
CA ILE A 69 -1.79 5.52 -0.85
C ILE A 69 -1.90 6.18 -2.21
N GLN A 70 -2.89 5.81 -3.04
CA GLN A 70 -3.13 6.44 -4.34
C GLN A 70 -3.39 7.95 -4.19
N THR A 71 -4.23 8.35 -3.23
CA THR A 71 -4.48 9.77 -2.91
C THR A 71 -3.19 10.50 -2.51
N ALA A 72 -2.37 9.89 -1.67
CA ALA A 72 -1.08 10.48 -1.27
C ALA A 72 -0.17 10.73 -2.48
N ILE A 73 -0.06 9.75 -3.38
CA ILE A 73 0.74 9.85 -4.60
C ILE A 73 0.20 10.92 -5.55
N GLU A 74 -1.11 11.02 -5.74
CA GLU A 74 -1.75 12.06 -6.54
C GLU A 74 -1.46 13.48 -6.01
N ASN A 75 -1.24 13.60 -4.70
CA ASN A 75 -0.82 14.82 -4.04
C ASN A 75 0.72 14.99 -3.97
N GLY A 76 1.47 14.16 -4.71
CA GLY A 76 2.93 14.25 -4.82
C GLY A 76 3.68 13.76 -3.58
N TYR A 77 3.06 12.91 -2.76
CA TYR A 77 3.68 12.30 -1.59
C TYR A 77 4.37 10.98 -1.95
N TYR A 78 5.43 11.09 -2.73
CA TYR A 78 6.31 9.99 -3.13
C TYR A 78 7.65 10.55 -3.61
N SER A 79 8.64 9.70 -3.85
CA SER A 79 9.91 10.04 -4.48
C SER A 79 10.19 9.13 -5.67
N ASP A 80 10.41 9.73 -6.84
CA ASP A 80 11.05 9.09 -7.99
C ASP A 80 12.56 9.24 -7.82
N ILE A 81 13.25 8.14 -7.60
CA ILE A 81 14.70 8.17 -7.34
C ILE A 81 15.52 7.58 -8.48
N ASN A 82 14.98 6.58 -9.18
CA ASN A 82 15.60 5.93 -10.34
C ASN A 82 17.10 5.68 -10.10
N THR A 83 17.41 4.85 -9.10
CA THR A 83 18.79 4.53 -8.77
C THR A 83 19.50 3.86 -9.95
N GLU A 84 20.83 3.94 -9.97
CA GLU A 84 21.61 3.15 -10.91
C GLU A 84 21.37 1.65 -10.71
N TYR A 85 21.41 0.88 -11.81
CA TYR A 85 21.32 -0.57 -11.74
C TYR A 85 22.55 -1.15 -11.02
N LYS A 86 22.28 -2.09 -10.14
CA LYS A 86 23.32 -2.92 -9.50
C LYS A 86 23.16 -4.34 -9.96
N GLU A 87 24.22 -4.92 -10.46
CA GLU A 87 24.24 -6.25 -11.04
C GLU A 87 24.93 -7.23 -10.14
N ALA A 88 24.33 -8.42 -9.98
CA ALA A 88 24.92 -9.60 -9.38
C ALA A 88 24.38 -10.86 -10.08
N ASN A 89 25.28 -11.73 -10.50
CA ASN A 89 24.96 -13.04 -11.10
C ASN A 89 23.96 -12.97 -12.26
N GLY A 90 24.11 -11.99 -13.17
CA GLY A 90 23.25 -11.82 -14.34
C GLY A 90 21.88 -11.21 -14.03
N ILE A 91 21.67 -10.73 -12.80
CA ILE A 91 20.47 -10.03 -12.41
C ILE A 91 20.82 -8.60 -12.01
N SER A 92 20.27 -7.63 -12.72
CA SER A 92 20.43 -6.22 -12.42
C SER A 92 19.17 -5.67 -11.77
N THR A 93 19.31 -4.96 -10.66
CA THR A 93 18.19 -4.33 -9.97
C THR A 93 18.40 -2.84 -9.82
N SER A 94 17.32 -2.07 -9.79
CA SER A 94 17.32 -0.65 -9.42
C SER A 94 16.05 -0.33 -8.65
N ILE A 95 16.09 0.73 -7.83
CA ILE A 95 14.89 1.24 -7.16
C ILE A 95 14.36 2.39 -8.02
N GLU A 96 13.10 2.30 -8.44
CA GLU A 96 12.43 3.32 -9.25
C GLU A 96 11.85 4.43 -8.38
N SER A 97 11.08 4.05 -7.37
CA SER A 97 10.37 4.99 -6.51
C SER A 97 10.07 4.38 -5.15
N PHE A 98 9.77 5.24 -4.19
CA PHE A 98 9.27 4.82 -2.88
C PHE A 98 8.37 5.88 -2.25
N LEU A 99 7.60 5.44 -1.26
CA LEU A 99 6.80 6.25 -0.37
C LEU A 99 7.00 5.73 1.06
N ILE A 100 7.09 6.63 2.04
CA ILE A 100 7.11 6.28 3.45
C ILE A 100 6.42 7.37 4.27
N ASP A 101 5.51 6.95 5.15
CA ASP A 101 5.04 7.74 6.29
C ASP A 101 4.98 6.86 7.55
N ASN A 102 4.33 7.31 8.60
CA ASN A 102 4.23 6.54 9.83
C ASN A 102 3.38 5.26 9.70
N ASP A 103 2.53 5.18 8.68
CA ASP A 103 1.54 4.12 8.53
C ASP A 103 1.83 3.17 7.38
N ASN A 104 2.46 3.66 6.30
CA ASN A 104 2.74 2.87 5.10
C ASN A 104 4.18 3.06 4.60
N PHE A 105 4.72 1.99 4.04
CA PHE A 105 5.99 1.97 3.33
C PHE A 105 5.82 1.20 2.02
N ASP A 106 6.06 1.87 0.90
CA ASP A 106 6.02 1.29 -0.44
C ASP A 106 7.36 1.50 -1.12
N ILE A 107 7.88 0.47 -1.78
CA ILE A 107 9.11 0.53 -2.56
C ILE A 107 8.99 -0.29 -3.83
N ASN A 108 9.48 0.27 -4.94
CA ASN A 108 9.35 -0.32 -6.26
C ASN A 108 10.72 -0.54 -6.88
N PHE A 109 10.93 -1.75 -7.40
CA PHE A 109 12.15 -2.16 -8.05
C PHE A 109 11.91 -2.47 -9.52
N ASN A 110 12.90 -2.14 -10.36
CA ASN A 110 13.05 -2.75 -11.67
C ASN A 110 14.06 -3.89 -11.55
N ILE A 111 13.73 -5.06 -12.07
CA ILE A 111 14.58 -6.25 -12.07
C ILE A 111 14.78 -6.70 -13.52
N LYS A 112 16.03 -6.71 -13.98
CA LYS A 112 16.43 -7.19 -15.31
C LYS A 112 17.24 -8.46 -15.20
N PHE A 113 16.91 -9.42 -16.03
CA PHE A 113 17.61 -10.68 -16.18
C PHE A 113 18.43 -10.65 -17.46
N ASP A 114 19.66 -11.16 -17.43
CA ASP A 114 20.46 -11.34 -18.64
C ASP A 114 19.95 -12.54 -19.47
N ASP A 115 20.60 -12.80 -20.62
CA ASP A 115 20.21 -13.85 -21.56
C ASP A 115 20.38 -15.27 -20.97
N SER A 116 21.02 -15.43 -19.80
CA SER A 116 21.15 -16.72 -19.12
C SER A 116 19.85 -17.19 -18.45
N TYR A 117 18.87 -16.28 -18.28
CA TYR A 117 17.56 -16.54 -17.70
C TYR A 117 16.45 -16.40 -18.72
N SER A 118 15.47 -17.29 -18.69
CA SER A 118 14.22 -17.15 -19.43
C SER A 118 13.11 -16.68 -18.48
N LEU A 119 12.73 -15.41 -18.57
CA LEU A 119 11.63 -14.87 -17.76
C LEU A 119 10.30 -15.59 -18.05
N GLN A 120 10.10 -16.05 -19.30
CA GLN A 120 8.93 -16.85 -19.66
C GLN A 120 8.89 -18.17 -18.88
N ASP A 121 10.03 -18.86 -18.75
CA ASP A 121 10.09 -20.11 -17.97
C ASP A 121 9.95 -19.84 -16.47
N MET A 122 10.52 -18.75 -15.97
CA MET A 122 10.42 -18.36 -14.56
C MET A 122 9.00 -18.02 -14.13
N LEU A 123 8.18 -17.46 -15.03
CA LEU A 123 6.79 -17.10 -14.78
C LEU A 123 5.78 -18.17 -15.26
N ALA A 124 6.26 -19.29 -15.83
CA ALA A 124 5.40 -20.41 -16.18
C ALA A 124 4.87 -21.13 -14.94
N ASN A 125 3.75 -21.85 -15.09
CA ASN A 125 3.14 -22.65 -14.02
C ASN A 125 2.87 -21.85 -12.73
N ASP A 126 2.20 -20.71 -12.87
CA ASP A 126 1.90 -19.76 -11.80
C ASP A 126 3.16 -19.27 -11.07
N GLY A 127 4.26 -19.18 -11.78
CA GLY A 127 5.55 -18.74 -11.26
C GLY A 127 5.52 -17.30 -10.76
N LYS A 128 6.21 -17.06 -9.65
CA LYS A 128 6.40 -15.75 -9.02
C LYS A 128 7.88 -15.47 -8.85
N ILE A 129 8.22 -14.20 -8.87
CA ILE A 129 9.58 -13.72 -8.58
C ILE A 129 9.48 -12.82 -7.37
N ASP A 130 10.18 -13.17 -6.29
CA ASP A 130 10.16 -12.47 -5.01
C ASP A 130 11.58 -12.00 -4.63
N ILE A 131 11.67 -10.84 -4.00
CA ILE A 131 12.90 -10.38 -3.34
C ILE A 131 12.91 -10.95 -1.92
N MET A 132 13.91 -11.77 -1.62
CA MET A 132 14.10 -12.36 -0.29
C MET A 132 15.01 -11.50 0.58
N ASP A 133 14.82 -11.60 1.89
CA ASP A 133 15.65 -10.92 2.89
C ASP A 133 15.76 -9.40 2.67
N LEU A 134 14.72 -8.79 2.08
CA LEU A 134 14.67 -7.35 1.90
C LEU A 134 14.69 -6.68 3.27
N LYS A 135 15.71 -5.88 3.51
CA LYS A 135 15.92 -5.14 4.75
C LYS A 135 16.11 -3.67 4.45
N VAL A 136 15.33 -2.84 5.14
CA VAL A 136 15.42 -1.40 5.09
C VAL A 136 15.69 -0.85 6.49
N VAL A 137 16.76 -0.08 6.64
CA VAL A 137 17.09 0.62 7.89
C VAL A 137 17.26 2.10 7.64
N ASN A 138 17.04 2.92 8.66
CA ASN A 138 17.26 4.36 8.58
C ASN A 138 18.71 4.74 8.96
N GLU A 139 19.01 6.04 8.98
CA GLU A 139 20.32 6.61 9.31
C GLU A 139 20.78 6.30 10.75
N LYS A 140 19.85 5.93 11.63
CA LYS A 140 20.14 5.50 13.01
C LYS A 140 20.28 3.99 13.14
N ASN A 141 20.23 3.27 12.00
CA ASN A 141 20.21 1.82 11.96
C ASN A 141 18.95 1.19 12.61
N GLU A 142 17.89 1.99 12.79
CA GLU A 142 16.59 1.51 13.20
C GLU A 142 15.95 0.77 12.01
N LYS A 143 15.34 -0.38 12.28
CA LYS A 143 14.67 -1.16 11.25
C LYS A 143 13.39 -0.45 10.80
N VAL A 144 13.32 -0.08 9.51
CA VAL A 144 12.14 0.47 8.87
C VAL A 144 11.25 -0.64 8.36
N PHE A 145 11.84 -1.61 7.64
CA PHE A 145 11.12 -2.73 7.08
C PHE A 145 12.04 -3.94 6.90
N ALA A 146 11.51 -5.14 7.00
CA ALA A 146 12.18 -6.35 6.56
C ALA A 146 11.15 -7.40 6.16
N THR A 147 11.35 -8.04 5.00
CA THR A 147 10.62 -9.24 4.65
C THR A 147 11.21 -10.42 5.39
N ARG A 148 10.36 -11.39 5.68
CA ARG A 148 10.76 -12.66 6.21
C ARG A 148 10.68 -13.70 5.10
N GLU A 149 11.79 -14.43 4.91
CA GLU A 149 11.75 -15.62 4.07
C GLU A 149 12.73 -16.69 4.53
N LEU A 150 12.55 -17.12 5.76
CA LEU A 150 13.04 -18.43 6.13
C LEU A 150 11.88 -19.42 6.06
N GLU A 151 12.07 -20.53 5.39
CA GLU A 151 11.14 -21.64 5.50
C GLU A 151 11.04 -22.13 6.94
N THR A 152 9.88 -22.69 7.29
CA THR A 152 9.61 -23.13 8.66
C THR A 152 10.70 -24.07 9.20
N GLU A 153 11.33 -24.86 8.34
CA GLU A 153 12.44 -25.76 8.71
C GLU A 153 13.75 -25.03 9.00
N GLU A 154 14.09 -23.99 8.23
CA GLU A 154 15.27 -23.14 8.51
C GLU A 154 15.07 -22.31 9.77
N MET A 155 13.85 -21.84 10.02
CA MET A 155 13.52 -21.09 11.22
C MET A 155 13.68 -21.91 12.49
N THR A 156 13.19 -23.15 12.51
CA THR A 156 13.34 -24.03 13.66
C THR A 156 14.77 -24.46 13.87
N SER A 157 15.64 -24.42 12.85
CA SER A 157 17.07 -24.71 13.00
C SER A 157 17.88 -23.55 13.59
N LEU A 158 17.47 -22.31 13.36
CA LEU A 158 18.20 -21.11 13.80
C LEU A 158 17.70 -20.55 15.14
N TYR A 159 16.44 -20.81 15.50
CA TYR A 159 15.81 -20.28 16.71
C TYR A 159 15.21 -21.42 17.54
N LYS A 160 15.28 -21.27 18.85
CA LYS A 160 14.76 -22.27 19.79
C LYS A 160 13.25 -22.36 19.82
N THR A 161 12.59 -21.27 19.42
CA THR A 161 11.13 -21.18 19.38
C THR A 161 10.67 -20.40 18.15
N GLU A 162 9.46 -20.67 17.68
CA GLU A 162 8.82 -19.91 16.60
C GLU A 162 8.64 -18.42 16.98
N GLN A 163 8.38 -18.13 18.27
CA GLN A 163 8.28 -16.78 18.77
C GLN A 163 9.61 -16.03 18.67
N GLU A 164 10.73 -16.68 19.09
CA GLU A 164 12.07 -16.10 18.96
C GLU A 164 12.43 -15.82 17.49
N ALA A 165 12.02 -16.70 16.57
CA ALA A 165 12.16 -16.48 15.14
C ALA A 165 11.33 -15.27 14.66
N ARG A 166 10.08 -15.15 15.07
CA ARG A 166 9.22 -14.01 14.76
C ARG A 166 9.81 -12.70 15.26
N ASP A 167 10.27 -12.66 16.51
CA ASP A 167 10.80 -11.44 17.14
C ASP A 167 12.09 -10.96 16.48
N ASN A 168 12.88 -11.88 15.92
CA ASN A 168 14.13 -11.52 15.24
C ASN A 168 13.98 -11.22 13.74
N TYR A 169 12.97 -11.80 13.06
CA TYR A 169 12.80 -11.67 11.61
C TYR A 169 11.63 -10.80 11.17
N THR A 170 10.54 -10.76 11.92
CA THR A 170 9.45 -9.82 11.63
C THR A 170 9.65 -8.55 12.39
N SER A 171 9.87 -7.46 11.69
CA SER A 171 9.96 -6.14 12.32
C SER A 171 8.63 -5.45 12.48
N TYR A 172 7.60 -5.93 11.83
CA TYR A 172 6.29 -5.29 11.85
C TYR A 172 5.18 -6.29 12.13
N ASN A 173 4.38 -5.95 13.14
CA ASN A 173 3.05 -6.51 13.32
C ASN A 173 2.10 -5.77 12.36
N GLY A 174 2.23 -5.99 11.07
CA GLY A 174 1.43 -5.31 10.05
C GLY A 174 1.20 -6.21 8.85
N SER A 175 0.46 -5.73 7.87
CA SER A 175 0.29 -6.42 6.60
C SER A 175 1.43 -6.08 5.64
N TYR A 176 1.81 -7.07 4.86
CA TYR A 176 2.79 -6.95 3.80
C TYR A 176 2.25 -7.60 2.53
N SER A 177 2.42 -6.95 1.41
CA SER A 177 2.08 -7.51 0.12
C SER A 177 3.12 -7.19 -0.93
N GLU A 178 3.26 -8.09 -1.89
CA GLU A 178 4.14 -7.94 -3.03
C GLU A 178 3.42 -8.32 -4.32
N THR A 179 3.84 -7.68 -5.41
CA THR A 179 3.29 -7.92 -6.74
C THR A 179 4.36 -7.70 -7.78
N THR A 180 4.36 -8.55 -8.80
CA THR A 180 5.25 -8.41 -9.96
C THR A 180 4.44 -8.09 -11.21
N GLN A 181 5.03 -7.27 -12.08
CA GLN A 181 4.50 -6.94 -13.40
C GLN A 181 5.58 -7.19 -14.45
N LYS A 182 5.29 -8.05 -15.42
CA LYS A 182 6.17 -8.25 -16.57
C LYS A 182 6.17 -6.98 -17.45
N ILE A 183 7.35 -6.45 -17.74
CA ILE A 183 7.55 -5.29 -18.62
C ILE A 183 7.89 -5.75 -20.04
N ASN A 184 8.86 -6.67 -20.15
CA ASN A 184 9.27 -7.28 -21.41
C ASN A 184 9.82 -8.69 -21.16
N ASP A 185 10.53 -9.27 -22.13
CA ASP A 185 10.98 -10.68 -22.03
C ASP A 185 12.11 -10.91 -21.03
N ASN A 186 12.75 -9.86 -20.52
CA ASN A 186 13.83 -9.96 -19.55
C ASN A 186 13.72 -8.95 -18.38
N GLU A 187 12.58 -8.24 -18.25
CA GLU A 187 12.42 -7.21 -17.23
C GLU A 187 11.06 -7.29 -16.54
N ILE A 188 11.07 -7.15 -15.23
CA ILE A 188 9.87 -7.02 -14.41
C ILE A 188 9.95 -5.78 -13.53
N LYS A 189 8.79 -5.25 -13.13
CA LYS A 189 8.64 -4.40 -11.95
C LYS A 189 8.21 -5.24 -10.76
N TYR A 190 8.81 -4.98 -9.62
CA TYR A 190 8.47 -5.59 -8.35
C TYR A 190 8.01 -4.50 -7.38
N TYR A 191 6.83 -4.68 -6.81
CA TYR A 191 6.20 -3.75 -5.90
C TYR A 191 6.12 -4.40 -4.52
N SER A 192 6.57 -3.69 -3.50
CA SER A 192 6.50 -4.12 -2.11
C SER A 192 5.82 -3.04 -1.28
N THR A 193 4.72 -3.39 -0.64
CA THR A 193 3.92 -2.51 0.20
C THR A 193 3.82 -3.08 1.59
N ALA A 194 4.11 -2.28 2.60
CA ALA A 194 3.96 -2.64 4.01
C ALA A 194 3.11 -1.60 4.74
N THR A 195 2.21 -2.08 5.60
CA THR A 195 1.38 -1.25 6.48
C THR A 195 1.75 -1.53 7.92
N GLY A 196 2.22 -0.52 8.65
CA GLY A 196 2.52 -0.63 10.07
C GLY A 196 1.23 -0.73 10.89
N ASN A 197 1.11 -1.75 11.76
CA ASN A 197 -0.06 -1.92 12.60
C ASN A 197 0.22 -2.92 13.74
N PRO A 198 0.21 -2.55 15.00
CA PRO A 198 0.02 -1.21 15.55
C PRO A 198 1.27 -0.34 15.52
N VAL A 199 2.43 -0.91 15.16
CA VAL A 199 3.73 -0.22 15.19
C VAL A 199 3.83 0.78 14.04
N GLU A 200 4.27 1.99 14.34
CA GLU A 200 4.53 3.03 13.35
C GLU A 200 5.90 2.84 12.69
N PHE A 201 6.00 3.18 11.41
CA PHE A 201 7.31 3.30 10.78
C PHE A 201 8.08 4.50 11.34
N PRO A 202 9.39 4.36 11.62
CA PRO A 202 10.18 5.46 12.13
C PRO A 202 10.36 6.53 11.07
N THR A 203 10.33 7.80 11.49
CA THR A 203 10.71 8.91 10.62
C THR A 203 12.18 8.76 10.22
N SER A 204 12.46 8.90 8.93
CA SER A 204 13.79 8.63 8.37
C SER A 204 14.20 9.75 7.44
N GLN A 205 15.48 10.10 7.45
CA GLN A 205 16.07 11.05 6.50
C GLN A 205 16.86 10.35 5.40
N LYS A 206 17.38 9.16 5.73
CA LYS A 206 18.06 8.29 4.78
C LYS A 206 17.61 6.86 5.01
N LEU A 207 17.55 6.10 3.94
CA LEU A 207 17.27 4.67 3.98
C LEU A 207 18.43 3.90 3.36
N LYS A 208 18.81 2.81 4.00
CA LYS A 208 19.67 1.79 3.41
C LYS A 208 18.81 0.56 3.13
N VAL A 209 18.70 0.21 1.86
CA VAL A 209 17.94 -0.93 1.34
C VAL A 209 18.92 -2.03 0.94
N THR A 210 18.77 -3.22 1.49
CA THR A 210 19.65 -4.37 1.20
C THR A 210 18.83 -5.63 1.01
N PHE A 211 19.25 -6.48 0.09
CA PHE A 211 18.79 -7.85 -0.07
C PHE A 211 19.87 -8.68 -0.76
N ASN A 212 19.81 -10.00 -0.59
CA ASN A 212 20.86 -10.89 -1.07
C ASN A 212 20.35 -12.05 -1.90
N LYS A 213 19.02 -12.20 -2.04
CA LYS A 213 18.42 -13.30 -2.77
C LYS A 213 17.21 -12.84 -3.58
N ILE A 214 17.04 -13.44 -4.74
CA ILE A 214 15.81 -13.36 -5.53
C ILE A 214 15.32 -14.79 -5.72
N ARG A 215 14.07 -15.05 -5.38
CA ARG A 215 13.45 -16.36 -5.49
C ARG A 215 12.49 -16.38 -6.69
N ASN A 216 12.54 -17.47 -7.43
CA ASN A 216 11.49 -17.87 -8.34
C ASN A 216 10.78 -19.09 -7.77
N SER A 217 9.51 -18.93 -7.38
CA SER A 217 8.63 -20.02 -6.99
C SER A 217 7.70 -20.40 -8.12
N TYR A 218 7.38 -21.69 -8.31
CA TYR A 218 6.52 -22.23 -9.36
C TYR A 218 5.91 -23.55 -8.93
N TRP A 219 4.81 -23.95 -9.57
CA TRP A 219 4.14 -25.22 -9.28
C TRP A 219 4.59 -26.32 -10.22
N GLU A 220 5.07 -27.44 -9.66
CA GLU A 220 5.39 -28.64 -10.39
C GLU A 220 4.74 -29.87 -9.75
N LYS A 221 3.91 -30.58 -10.52
CA LYS A 221 3.18 -31.80 -10.09
C LYS A 221 2.39 -31.59 -8.79
N GLY A 222 1.73 -30.44 -8.66
CA GLY A 222 0.91 -30.09 -7.50
C GLY A 222 1.71 -29.74 -6.22
N LYS A 223 3.02 -29.49 -6.36
CA LYS A 223 3.87 -29.01 -5.27
C LYS A 223 4.54 -27.72 -5.66
N GLU A 224 4.61 -26.79 -4.72
CA GLU A 224 5.42 -25.60 -4.90
C GLU A 224 6.91 -25.97 -4.92
N LYS A 225 7.62 -25.39 -5.86
CA LYS A 225 9.07 -25.50 -6.05
C LYS A 225 9.65 -24.11 -6.13
N TYR A 226 10.92 -23.97 -5.78
CA TYR A 226 11.59 -22.68 -5.91
C TYR A 226 13.05 -22.85 -6.33
N ARG A 227 13.55 -21.79 -6.99
CA ARG A 227 14.97 -21.57 -7.27
C ARG A 227 15.37 -20.26 -6.63
N VAL A 228 16.51 -20.24 -5.97
CA VAL A 228 17.06 -19.04 -5.33
C VAL A 228 18.28 -18.59 -6.10
N TYR A 229 18.34 -17.31 -6.42
CA TYR A 229 19.46 -16.64 -7.07
C TYR A 229 20.11 -15.73 -6.03
N GLU A 230 21.36 -16.03 -5.69
CA GLU A 230 22.11 -15.29 -4.69
C GLU A 230 22.83 -14.09 -5.32
N GLY A 231 22.93 -12.98 -4.60
CA GLY A 231 23.63 -11.77 -5.00
C GLY A 231 23.72 -10.79 -3.84
N GLU A 232 24.36 -9.65 -4.05
CA GLU A 232 24.37 -8.56 -3.07
C GLU A 232 23.89 -7.27 -3.73
N TRP A 233 22.73 -6.80 -3.31
CA TRP A 233 22.18 -5.52 -3.76
C TRP A 233 22.00 -4.60 -2.55
N SER A 234 22.57 -3.41 -2.64
CA SER A 234 22.54 -2.43 -1.56
C SER A 234 22.39 -1.02 -2.13
N TYR A 235 21.44 -0.26 -1.60
CA TYR A 235 21.12 1.09 -2.03
C TYR A 235 21.07 2.02 -0.83
N GLU A 236 21.52 3.27 -1.03
CA GLU A 236 21.33 4.38 -0.11
C GLU A 236 20.38 5.39 -0.77
N ILE A 237 19.36 5.82 -0.05
CA ILE A 237 18.29 6.66 -0.54
C ILE A 237 18.11 7.84 0.40
N ASP A 238 18.12 9.06 -0.14
CA ASP A 238 17.73 10.26 0.60
C ASP A 238 16.21 10.38 0.61
N VAL A 239 15.62 10.50 1.81
CA VAL A 239 14.19 10.70 2.00
C VAL A 239 13.85 12.17 1.81
N SER A 240 12.87 12.47 0.98
CA SER A 240 12.45 13.86 0.75
C SER A 240 11.95 14.50 2.05
N SER A 241 12.12 15.81 2.17
CA SER A 241 11.72 16.57 3.36
C SER A 241 10.22 16.46 3.69
N LYS A 242 9.37 16.12 2.72
CA LYS A 242 7.94 15.87 2.92
C LYS A 242 7.70 14.56 3.69
N MET A 243 8.49 13.51 3.39
CA MET A 243 8.36 12.19 3.98
C MET A 243 9.22 12.02 5.24
N ALA A 244 10.30 12.81 5.37
CA ALA A 244 11.21 12.76 6.52
C ALA A 244 10.61 13.33 7.82
N LYS A 245 9.39 13.85 7.77
CA LYS A 245 8.68 14.41 8.94
C LYS A 245 7.37 13.68 9.13
N SER A 246 7.03 13.41 10.38
CA SER A 246 5.68 12.98 10.72
C SER A 246 4.68 14.10 10.43
N ASN A 247 3.64 13.77 9.67
CA ASN A 247 2.51 14.65 9.37
C ASN A 247 1.21 14.10 10.00
N ILE A 248 1.33 13.48 11.15
CA ILE A 248 0.20 12.90 11.86
C ILE A 248 -0.66 14.02 12.45
N VAL A 249 -1.95 13.94 12.17
CA VAL A 249 -2.98 14.76 12.78
C VAL A 249 -3.77 13.89 13.76
N GLN A 250 -3.76 14.25 15.04
CA GLN A 250 -4.49 13.55 16.08
C GLN A 250 -5.94 14.01 16.15
N TYR A 251 -6.82 13.08 16.53
CA TYR A 251 -8.22 13.33 16.79
C TYR A 251 -8.56 12.86 18.19
N LYS A 252 -9.39 13.63 18.89
CA LYS A 252 -9.91 13.30 20.22
C LYS A 252 -11.37 12.92 20.16
N LEU A 253 -11.79 12.11 21.10
CA LEU A 253 -13.17 11.67 21.24
C LEU A 253 -14.09 12.85 21.60
N VAL A 254 -15.21 12.95 20.91
CA VAL A 254 -16.36 13.78 21.27
C VAL A 254 -17.42 12.91 21.94
N SER A 255 -17.79 11.80 21.29
CA SER A 255 -18.77 10.85 21.82
C SER A 255 -18.55 9.45 21.22
N ILE A 256 -19.00 8.43 21.95
CA ILE A 256 -19.11 7.05 21.47
C ILE A 256 -20.48 6.51 21.85
N SER A 257 -21.20 5.93 20.90
CA SER A 257 -22.59 5.50 21.12
C SER A 257 -22.73 4.27 22.01
N ASP A 258 -21.67 3.51 22.23
CA ASP A 258 -21.63 2.40 23.20
C ASP A 258 -20.56 2.68 24.28
N GLU A 259 -21.00 3.11 25.45
CA GLU A 259 -20.14 3.51 26.58
C GLU A 259 -19.30 2.37 27.16
N ARG A 260 -19.55 1.12 26.77
CA ARG A 260 -18.72 -0.03 27.17
C ARG A 260 -17.37 -0.04 26.48
N TYR A 261 -17.26 0.61 25.32
CA TYR A 261 -16.03 0.71 24.56
C TYR A 261 -15.18 1.87 25.05
N THR A 262 -13.88 1.67 25.05
CA THR A 262 -12.91 2.69 25.44
C THR A 262 -12.22 3.19 24.18
N PHE A 263 -12.24 4.50 23.96
CA PHE A 263 -11.46 5.14 22.92
C PHE A 263 -10.02 5.30 23.38
N ASP A 264 -9.07 4.72 22.67
CA ASP A 264 -7.65 4.84 22.98
C ASP A 264 -7.00 5.98 22.17
N SER A 265 -7.16 5.98 20.84
CA SER A 265 -6.65 7.04 19.97
C SER A 265 -7.25 6.99 18.57
N ALA A 266 -7.17 8.11 17.86
CA ALA A 266 -7.41 8.16 16.41
C ALA A 266 -6.48 9.20 15.77
N ARG A 267 -6.02 8.89 14.55
CA ARG A 267 -5.08 9.76 13.84
C ARG A 267 -5.21 9.60 12.33
N VAL A 268 -4.81 10.65 11.62
CA VAL A 268 -4.69 10.66 10.16
C VAL A 268 -3.24 10.93 9.78
N SER A 269 -2.72 10.14 8.87
CA SER A 269 -1.44 10.37 8.19
C SER A 269 -1.66 10.85 6.75
N ASN A 270 -0.60 10.94 5.97
CA ASN A 270 -0.73 11.24 4.55
C ASN A 270 -1.34 10.10 3.74
N THR A 271 -1.32 8.87 4.26
CA THR A 271 -1.73 7.67 3.53
C THR A 271 -2.94 6.96 4.14
N ALA A 272 -3.29 7.23 5.40
CA ALA A 272 -4.34 6.49 6.09
C ALA A 272 -4.90 7.23 7.31
N PHE A 273 -6.09 6.83 7.75
CA PHE A 273 -6.66 7.09 9.06
C PHE A 273 -6.65 5.81 9.88
N LYS A 274 -6.26 5.90 11.14
CA LYS A 274 -6.28 4.78 12.10
C LYS A 274 -7.05 5.13 13.35
N ILE A 275 -7.82 4.16 13.85
CA ILE A 275 -8.54 4.23 15.13
C ILE A 275 -8.20 3.02 15.99
N TYR A 276 -8.05 3.25 17.29
CA TYR A 276 -7.75 2.25 18.30
C TYR A 276 -8.79 2.32 19.41
N LEU A 277 -9.38 1.18 19.74
CA LEU A 277 -10.37 1.02 20.79
C LEU A 277 -10.00 -0.16 21.69
N SER A 278 -10.35 -0.08 22.97
CA SER A 278 -10.27 -1.16 23.96
C SER A 278 -11.66 -1.53 24.50
N ASN A 279 -11.74 -2.69 25.15
CA ASN A 279 -13.00 -3.22 25.70
C ASN A 279 -14.10 -3.42 24.64
N CYS A 280 -13.73 -3.58 23.40
CA CYS A 280 -14.62 -3.56 22.23
C CYS A 280 -15.15 -4.97 21.87
N ASN A 281 -15.61 -5.73 22.86
CA ASN A 281 -16.19 -7.06 22.63
C ASN A 281 -17.37 -7.00 21.66
N GLY A 282 -17.35 -7.87 20.66
CA GLY A 282 -18.43 -8.03 19.68
C GLY A 282 -18.41 -7.06 18.51
N ILE A 283 -17.35 -6.24 18.35
CA ILE A 283 -17.10 -5.58 17.05
C ILE A 283 -16.73 -6.66 16.04
N ALA A 284 -17.34 -6.59 14.88
CA ALA A 284 -17.10 -7.50 13.75
C ALA A 284 -16.94 -6.70 12.47
N HIS A 285 -16.18 -7.27 11.53
CA HIS A 285 -16.05 -6.69 10.20
C HIS A 285 -17.40 -6.58 9.50
N ASN A 286 -17.66 -5.42 8.91
CA ASN A 286 -18.88 -5.15 8.14
C ASN A 286 -18.52 -4.32 6.90
N GLU A 287 -19.12 -4.65 5.76
CA GLU A 287 -18.89 -3.95 4.49
C GLU A 287 -19.28 -2.45 4.52
N ASN A 288 -20.09 -2.05 5.51
CA ASN A 288 -20.54 -0.67 5.69
C ASN A 288 -19.65 0.14 6.66
N GLU A 289 -18.60 -0.48 7.24
CA GLU A 289 -17.63 0.27 8.05
C GLU A 289 -17.04 1.41 7.25
N CYS A 290 -17.00 2.61 7.82
CA CYS A 290 -16.42 3.77 7.15
C CYS A 290 -16.07 4.89 8.13
N VAL A 291 -15.22 5.80 7.67
CA VAL A 291 -15.04 7.12 8.27
C VAL A 291 -15.78 8.13 7.40
N GLU A 292 -16.67 8.89 7.99
CA GLU A 292 -17.42 9.95 7.34
C GLU A 292 -16.86 11.31 7.77
N THR A 293 -16.56 12.16 6.80
CA THR A 293 -16.12 13.54 7.01
C THR A 293 -17.30 14.48 7.20
N SER A 294 -17.09 15.69 7.70
CA SER A 294 -18.17 16.67 7.94
C SER A 294 -18.89 17.13 6.67
N ASP A 295 -18.31 16.93 5.49
CA ASP A 295 -18.91 17.17 4.18
C ASP A 295 -19.63 15.94 3.59
N GLY A 296 -19.72 14.84 4.35
CA GLY A 296 -20.48 13.63 4.01
C GLY A 296 -19.74 12.64 3.11
N ARG A 297 -18.45 12.83 2.82
CA ARG A 297 -17.64 11.84 2.09
C ARG A 297 -17.35 10.66 3.00
N LYS A 298 -17.36 9.44 2.43
CA LYS A 298 -17.13 8.18 3.16
C LYS A 298 -15.87 7.50 2.65
N PHE A 299 -15.03 7.08 3.60
CA PHE A 299 -13.77 6.39 3.38
C PHE A 299 -13.83 5.02 4.05
N TYR A 300 -13.61 3.99 3.26
CA TYR A 300 -13.75 2.59 3.67
C TYR A 300 -12.42 2.03 4.17
N PRO A 301 -12.42 0.87 4.87
CA PRO A 301 -11.20 0.21 5.31
C PRO A 301 -10.18 0.05 4.19
N ALA A 302 -8.91 0.23 4.51
CA ALA A 302 -7.79 0.16 3.56
C ALA A 302 -7.42 -1.27 3.16
N GLY A 303 -7.92 -2.27 3.88
CA GLY A 303 -7.71 -3.69 3.61
C GLY A 303 -8.44 -4.20 2.37
N ARG A 304 -8.01 -5.34 1.87
CA ARG A 304 -8.67 -6.08 0.79
C ARG A 304 -10.00 -6.67 1.27
N SER A 305 -10.78 -7.19 0.35
CA SER A 305 -12.13 -7.73 0.53
C SER A 305 -12.29 -8.86 1.58
N ASP A 306 -11.24 -9.29 2.22
CA ASP A 306 -11.12 -10.38 3.19
C ASP A 306 -10.83 -9.94 4.64
N GLY A 307 -10.95 -8.64 4.96
CA GLY A 307 -10.88 -8.15 6.34
C GLY A 307 -9.48 -7.75 6.84
N ASP A 308 -8.52 -7.59 5.96
CA ASP A 308 -7.11 -7.25 6.28
C ASP A 308 -6.89 -5.89 6.99
N GLY A 309 -7.94 -5.09 7.17
CA GLY A 309 -7.87 -3.80 7.87
C GLY A 309 -8.19 -3.85 9.37
N MET A 310 -8.74 -4.96 9.86
CA MET A 310 -9.23 -5.08 11.23
C MET A 310 -8.52 -6.20 11.98
N ILE A 311 -7.86 -5.87 13.08
CA ILE A 311 -7.28 -6.87 13.97
C ILE A 311 -7.88 -6.68 15.36
N SER A 312 -8.41 -7.77 15.92
CA SER A 312 -8.80 -7.84 17.32
C SER A 312 -7.75 -8.64 18.07
N VAL A 313 -7.03 -8.00 18.98
CA VAL A 313 -5.98 -8.63 19.79
C VAL A 313 -6.48 -8.73 21.22
N LYS A 314 -6.33 -9.94 21.82
CA LYS A 314 -6.56 -10.13 23.27
C LYS A 314 -5.23 -10.10 23.99
N GLU A 315 -5.03 -9.05 24.79
CA GLU A 315 -3.93 -8.96 25.73
C GLU A 315 -4.52 -8.75 27.13
N ASP A 316 -4.04 -9.46 28.11
CA ASP A 316 -4.45 -9.35 29.53
C ASP A 316 -5.98 -9.38 29.77
N GLY A 317 -6.73 -10.10 28.92
CA GLY A 317 -8.19 -10.18 28.98
C GLY A 317 -8.93 -9.00 28.34
N ILE A 318 -8.22 -7.98 27.85
CA ILE A 318 -8.79 -6.83 27.16
C ILE A 318 -8.86 -7.12 25.66
N VAL A 319 -10.04 -6.94 25.08
CA VAL A 319 -10.20 -6.99 23.62
C VAL A 319 -9.87 -5.63 23.06
N ARG A 320 -8.85 -5.57 22.20
CA ARG A 320 -8.46 -4.37 21.46
C ARG A 320 -8.88 -4.50 20.01
N TYR A 321 -9.37 -3.39 19.49
CA TYR A 321 -9.74 -3.25 18.08
C TYR A 321 -8.95 -2.10 17.48
N TYR A 322 -8.42 -2.29 16.31
CA TYR A 322 -7.90 -1.21 15.50
C TYR A 322 -8.26 -1.43 14.02
N ASN A 323 -8.48 -0.35 13.31
CA ASN A 323 -8.76 -0.39 11.90
C ASN A 323 -8.07 0.77 11.17
N THR A 324 -7.76 0.51 9.90
CA THR A 324 -7.12 1.45 9.00
C THR A 324 -8.08 1.76 7.85
N PHE A 325 -8.33 3.04 7.57
CA PHE A 325 -9.23 3.51 6.52
C PHE A 325 -8.48 4.35 5.50
N ASN A 326 -9.03 4.43 4.29
CA ASN A 326 -8.46 5.16 3.16
C ASN A 326 -8.55 6.71 3.28
N LEU A 327 -8.94 7.25 4.42
CA LEU A 327 -8.97 8.69 4.68
C LEU A 327 -7.53 9.19 4.91
N THR A 328 -7.15 10.24 4.21
CA THR A 328 -5.82 10.85 4.27
C THR A 328 -5.88 12.29 4.80
N ASN A 329 -4.71 12.87 5.14
CA ASN A 329 -4.61 14.27 5.52
C ASN A 329 -5.12 15.24 4.44
N TYR A 330 -5.16 14.81 3.17
CA TYR A 330 -5.65 15.62 2.05
C TYR A 330 -7.18 15.73 2.01
N ASP A 331 -7.87 14.76 2.63
CA ASP A 331 -9.32 14.65 2.64
C ASP A 331 -9.96 14.90 4.00
N ALA A 332 -9.17 14.81 5.07
CA ALA A 332 -9.66 14.89 6.44
C ALA A 332 -10.21 16.28 6.79
N THR A 333 -11.32 16.29 7.52
CA THR A 333 -11.99 17.49 8.03
C THR A 333 -11.82 17.61 9.55
N ASP A 334 -12.19 18.75 10.14
CA ASP A 334 -12.04 18.96 11.58
C ASP A 334 -12.91 18.01 12.42
N ASN A 335 -14.02 17.54 11.89
CA ASN A 335 -14.89 16.55 12.55
C ASN A 335 -14.99 15.31 11.68
N LEU A 336 -14.94 14.15 12.32
CA LEU A 336 -15.09 12.84 11.70
C LEU A 336 -16.11 12.00 12.47
N LYS A 337 -16.80 11.09 11.75
CA LYS A 337 -17.61 10.04 12.33
C LYS A 337 -17.08 8.69 11.86
N VAL A 338 -16.79 7.79 12.79
CA VAL A 338 -16.40 6.42 12.46
C VAL A 338 -17.59 5.50 12.71
N HIS A 339 -18.00 4.78 11.68
CA HIS A 339 -19.09 3.82 11.67
C HIS A 339 -18.52 2.42 11.80
N LEU A 340 -18.76 1.78 12.95
CA LEU A 340 -18.34 0.42 13.26
C LEU A 340 -19.58 -0.43 13.49
N PHE A 341 -19.47 -1.75 13.42
CA PHE A 341 -20.60 -2.65 13.56
C PHE A 341 -20.28 -3.78 14.54
N LYS A 342 -21.30 -4.24 15.23
CA LYS A 342 -21.25 -5.43 16.07
C LYS A 342 -21.62 -6.69 15.28
N GLU A 343 -21.29 -7.86 15.82
CA GLU A 343 -21.66 -9.15 15.25
C GLU A 343 -23.18 -9.31 15.00
N ASN A 344 -24.01 -8.64 15.81
CA ASN A 344 -25.46 -8.65 15.67
C ASN A 344 -26.00 -7.61 14.65
N GLY A 345 -25.11 -6.85 14.02
CA GLY A 345 -25.44 -5.80 13.05
C GLY A 345 -25.74 -4.43 13.63
N ASP A 346 -25.71 -4.26 14.96
CA ASP A 346 -25.86 -2.93 15.57
C ASP A 346 -24.69 -2.03 15.24
N GLU A 347 -24.99 -0.79 14.88
CA GLU A 347 -24.00 0.23 14.59
C GLU A 347 -23.44 0.87 15.86
N VAL A 348 -22.13 1.12 15.88
CA VAL A 348 -21.42 1.91 16.87
C VAL A 348 -20.81 3.12 16.19
N ILE A 349 -21.20 4.31 16.63
CA ILE A 349 -20.71 5.58 16.08
C ILE A 349 -19.70 6.17 17.05
N VAL A 350 -18.51 6.52 16.55
CA VAL A 350 -17.47 7.26 17.26
C VAL A 350 -17.34 8.64 16.62
N GLU A 351 -17.70 9.69 17.35
CA GLU A 351 -17.55 11.06 16.88
C GLU A 351 -16.22 11.64 17.36
N LEU A 352 -15.49 12.24 16.45
CA LEU A 352 -14.14 12.72 16.67
C LEU A 352 -14.00 14.19 16.25
N VAL A 353 -13.10 14.92 16.91
CA VAL A 353 -12.71 16.27 16.52
C VAL A 353 -11.18 16.39 16.48
N LYS A 354 -10.68 17.09 15.48
CA LYS A 354 -9.25 17.35 15.30
C LYS A 354 -8.66 18.06 16.52
N GLU A 355 -7.53 17.56 17.00
CA GLU A 355 -6.76 18.26 18.02
C GLU A 355 -6.10 19.52 17.43
N LYS A 356 -6.10 20.60 18.23
CA LYS A 356 -5.53 21.90 17.82
C LYS A 356 -4.04 21.96 18.16
#